data_2ad523096d772552669ba6fc45024470
#
_entry.id   2ad523096d772552669ba6fc45024470
#
_cell.length_a   1.000
_cell.length_b   1.000
_cell.length_c   1.000
_cell.angle_alpha   90.00
_cell.angle_beta   90.00
_cell.angle_gamma   90.00
#
_symmetry.space_group_name_H-M   'P 1'
#
loop_
_entity.id
_entity.type
_entity.pdbx_description
1 polymer ?
#
loop_
_entity_poly.entity_id
_entity_poly.type
_entity_poly.pdbx_seq_one_letter_code
_entity_poly.pdbx_strand_id
1 'polypeptide(L)'
;MKKKILLTIAMCLILSMGMTACGSKEKSTAVQSTNKVISVTPTDGYVAKPQEGYEQIMIFPKDKQDDNNTEYIQIDAVDPDGALNSLVGFTVKGYKQGTTNYTMDQLNADLDAKASEEKASGVVGTFDNKTSVKLGEVDYIKFDLTRNGVDANEYYGVVDGTPVYITVVGLIDKDGVSGMLNSIEYKIKK
;
A
#
# COMPACT_ATOMS: atom_id res chain seq x y z
N MET A 1 33.85 65.06 25.59
CA MET A 1 32.54 64.68 25.04
C MET A 1 32.46 63.16 25.00
N LYS A 2 31.74 62.55 25.92
CA LYS A 2 31.67 61.08 26.09
C LYS A 2 30.25 60.66 25.71
N LYS A 3 30.07 59.96 24.60
CA LYS A 3 28.79 59.38 24.18
C LYS A 3 28.52 58.11 25.00
N LYS A 4 27.47 58.13 25.78
CA LYS A 4 26.98 56.95 26.51
C LYS A 4 26.16 56.12 25.53
N ILE A 5 26.61 54.91 25.33
CA ILE A 5 25.84 53.86 24.59
C ILE A 5 24.89 53.24 25.61
N LEU A 6 23.60 53.45 25.36
CA LEU A 6 22.54 52.80 26.17
C LEU A 6 22.28 51.42 25.56
N LEU A 7 22.69 50.42 26.29
CA LEU A 7 22.42 49.01 25.92
C LEU A 7 21.05 48.64 26.48
N THR A 8 20.07 48.59 25.62
CA THR A 8 18.71 48.16 25.94
C THR A 8 18.66 46.62 25.88
N ILE A 9 18.71 46.01 27.05
CA ILE A 9 18.49 44.57 27.19
C ILE A 9 16.98 44.36 27.10
N ALA A 10 16.52 43.84 25.99
CA ALA A 10 15.15 43.36 25.83
C ALA A 10 15.03 42.02 26.58
N MET A 11 14.43 42.07 27.72
CA MET A 11 14.10 40.94 28.56
C MET A 11 12.90 40.21 27.91
N CYS A 12 13.16 39.16 27.17
CA CYS A 12 12.11 38.26 26.65
C CYS A 12 11.48 37.53 27.85
N LEU A 13 10.33 38.02 28.26
CA LEU A 13 9.43 37.32 29.15
C LEU A 13 8.91 36.08 28.41
N ILE A 14 9.46 34.93 28.70
CA ILE A 14 8.89 33.63 28.34
C ILE A 14 7.67 33.42 29.21
N LEU A 15 6.52 33.79 28.69
CA LEU A 15 5.24 33.31 29.23
C LEU A 15 5.21 31.80 29.07
N SER A 16 5.39 31.07 30.11
CA SER A 16 5.02 29.67 30.25
C SER A 16 3.51 29.54 30.18
N MET A 17 2.97 29.58 28.97
CA MET A 17 1.59 29.09 28.74
C MET A 17 1.61 27.59 28.87
N GLY A 18 0.85 27.09 29.84
CA GLY A 18 0.64 25.68 30.08
C GLY A 18 0.26 24.98 28.79
N MET A 19 1.11 24.06 28.37
CA MET A 19 0.75 23.09 27.35
C MET A 19 -0.32 22.17 27.95
N THR A 20 -1.58 22.52 27.74
CA THR A 20 -2.62 21.52 27.67
C THR A 20 -2.21 20.64 26.51
N ALA A 21 -1.78 19.44 26.82
CA ALA A 21 -1.51 18.39 25.86
C ALA A 21 -2.85 17.98 25.20
N CYS A 22 -3.32 18.82 24.29
CA CYS A 22 -4.26 18.43 23.28
C CYS A 22 -3.41 17.62 22.30
N GLY A 23 -3.51 16.29 22.35
CA GLY A 23 -2.83 15.39 21.43
C GLY A 23 -3.22 15.76 20.01
N SER A 24 -2.43 16.60 19.37
CA SER A 24 -2.49 16.78 17.93
C SER A 24 -2.08 15.43 17.33
N LYS A 25 -3.06 14.64 16.89
CA LYS A 25 -2.77 13.50 16.02
C LYS A 25 -1.96 14.06 14.87
N GLU A 26 -0.68 13.68 14.79
CA GLU A 26 0.13 14.01 13.63
C GLU A 26 -0.64 13.53 12.40
N LYS A 27 -0.95 14.47 11.51
CA LYS A 27 -1.67 14.16 10.29
C LYS A 27 -0.74 13.28 9.46
N SER A 28 -1.07 11.99 9.35
CA SER A 28 -0.26 11.05 8.59
C SER A 28 -0.09 11.57 7.16
N THR A 29 1.15 11.61 6.71
CA THR A 29 1.49 12.08 5.36
C THR A 29 1.44 10.90 4.40
N ALA A 30 0.88 11.12 3.21
CA ALA A 30 0.85 10.09 2.17
C ALA A 30 2.27 9.70 1.75
N VAL A 31 2.51 8.39 1.65
CA VAL A 31 3.74 7.78 1.14
C VAL A 31 3.52 7.40 -0.31
N GLN A 32 4.50 7.64 -1.16
CA GLN A 32 4.44 7.36 -2.59
C GLN A 32 5.50 6.33 -2.99
N SER A 33 5.17 5.49 -3.97
CA SER A 33 6.11 4.57 -4.64
C SER A 33 7.18 5.32 -5.42
N THR A 34 8.19 4.60 -5.93
CA THR A 34 9.37 5.18 -6.59
C THR A 34 8.99 6.12 -7.75
N ASN A 35 8.11 5.72 -8.65
CA ASN A 35 7.65 6.57 -9.76
C ASN A 35 6.35 7.33 -9.45
N LYS A 36 5.93 7.34 -8.16
CA LYS A 36 4.73 8.05 -7.69
C LYS A 36 3.43 7.54 -8.34
N VAL A 37 3.44 6.30 -8.82
CA VAL A 37 2.25 5.64 -9.38
C VAL A 37 1.29 5.25 -8.26
N ILE A 38 1.83 4.80 -7.11
CA ILE A 38 1.05 4.42 -5.93
C ILE A 38 1.22 5.48 -4.85
N SER A 39 0.13 5.82 -4.18
CA SER A 39 0.12 6.66 -2.99
C SER A 39 -0.77 6.02 -1.92
N VAL A 40 -0.35 6.02 -0.67
CA VAL A 40 -1.13 5.51 0.47
C VAL A 40 -0.89 6.35 1.71
N THR A 41 -1.92 6.56 2.52
CA THR A 41 -1.80 7.26 3.81
C THR A 41 -1.82 6.23 4.94
N PRO A 42 -0.66 5.94 5.57
CA PRO A 42 -0.62 5.02 6.70
C PRO A 42 -1.40 5.61 7.88
N THR A 43 -2.11 4.75 8.61
CA THR A 43 -2.79 5.11 9.86
C THR A 43 -1.84 4.99 11.05
N ASP A 44 -2.23 5.54 12.20
CA ASP A 44 -1.46 5.41 13.43
C ASP A 44 -1.18 3.93 13.73
N GLY A 45 0.06 3.65 14.17
CA GLY A 45 0.50 2.28 14.44
C GLY A 45 1.17 1.58 13.26
N TYR A 46 1.16 2.19 12.06
CA TYR A 46 1.77 1.62 10.86
C TYR A 46 2.81 2.55 10.24
N VAL A 47 3.74 1.95 9.50
CA VAL A 47 4.74 2.64 8.69
C VAL A 47 4.72 2.09 7.27
N ALA A 48 4.69 2.98 6.29
CA ALA A 48 4.78 2.61 4.88
C ALA A 48 6.17 2.94 4.33
N LYS A 49 6.72 2.04 3.53
CA LYS A 49 8.05 2.17 2.91
C LYS A 49 7.94 1.84 1.42
N PRO A 50 8.34 2.75 0.51
CA PRO A 50 8.51 2.40 -0.89
C PRO A 50 9.68 1.43 -1.04
N GLN A 51 9.55 0.49 -1.98
CA GLN A 51 10.62 -0.45 -2.33
C GLN A 51 11.44 0.12 -3.49
N GLU A 52 12.74 0.26 -3.28
CA GLU A 52 13.65 0.73 -4.34
C GLU A 52 13.73 -0.30 -5.47
N GLY A 53 13.61 0.16 -6.71
CA GLY A 53 13.65 -0.69 -7.90
C GLY A 53 12.32 -1.40 -8.23
N TYR A 54 11.25 -1.09 -7.49
CA TYR A 54 9.91 -1.64 -7.71
C TYR A 54 8.84 -0.56 -7.63
N GLU A 55 7.75 -0.73 -8.36
CA GLU A 55 6.54 0.08 -8.17
C GLU A 55 5.70 -0.54 -7.07
N GLN A 56 6.20 -0.44 -5.84
CA GLN A 56 5.67 -1.13 -4.67
C GLN A 56 5.78 -0.28 -3.41
N ILE A 57 4.80 -0.43 -2.53
CA ILE A 57 4.85 0.08 -1.14
C ILE A 57 4.59 -1.10 -0.20
N MET A 58 5.47 -1.24 0.81
CA MET A 58 5.29 -2.16 1.93
C MET A 58 4.84 -1.39 3.16
N ILE A 59 3.86 -1.92 3.90
CA ILE A 59 3.37 -1.34 5.15
C ILE A 59 3.48 -2.38 6.25
N PHE A 60 4.02 -1.95 7.39
CA PHE A 60 4.26 -2.80 8.55
C PHE A 60 3.69 -2.14 9.82
N PRO A 61 3.30 -2.91 10.84
CA PRO A 61 3.15 -2.37 12.18
C PRO A 61 4.45 -1.70 12.64
N LYS A 62 4.37 -0.58 13.38
CA LYS A 62 5.54 0.19 13.81
C LYS A 62 6.53 -0.59 14.69
N ASP A 63 6.02 -1.57 15.42
CA ASP A 63 6.78 -2.46 16.30
C ASP A 63 7.33 -3.71 15.59
N LYS A 64 7.00 -3.91 14.32
CA LYS A 64 7.33 -5.10 13.54
C LYS A 64 7.88 -4.74 12.16
N GLN A 65 9.01 -4.06 12.11
CA GLN A 65 9.61 -3.56 10.86
C GLN A 65 10.81 -4.38 10.39
N ASP A 66 11.05 -5.56 10.94
CA ASP A 66 12.14 -6.43 10.56
C ASP A 66 11.79 -7.32 9.35
N ASP A 67 12.81 -7.83 8.67
CA ASP A 67 12.67 -8.61 7.44
C ASP A 67 12.00 -9.99 7.65
N ASN A 68 11.82 -10.43 8.89
CA ASN A 68 11.18 -11.69 9.25
C ASN A 68 9.69 -11.55 9.61
N ASN A 69 9.14 -10.37 9.39
CA ASN A 69 7.76 -10.10 9.76
C ASN A 69 6.77 -10.86 8.87
N THR A 70 5.83 -11.53 9.50
CA THR A 70 4.70 -12.22 8.85
C THR A 70 3.44 -11.35 8.78
N GLU A 71 3.50 -10.11 9.26
CA GLU A 71 2.38 -9.17 9.27
C GLU A 71 2.74 -7.94 8.40
N TYR A 72 2.13 -7.84 7.24
CA TYR A 72 2.38 -6.74 6.31
C TYR A 72 1.23 -6.49 5.35
N ILE A 73 1.23 -5.31 4.75
CA ILE A 73 0.47 -5.01 3.54
C ILE A 73 1.48 -4.70 2.44
N GLN A 74 1.32 -5.31 1.30
CA GLN A 74 2.07 -5.04 0.07
C GLN A 74 1.11 -4.46 -0.96
N ILE A 75 1.48 -3.35 -1.57
CA ILE A 75 0.72 -2.70 -2.63
C ILE A 75 1.63 -2.60 -3.84
N ASP A 76 1.20 -3.16 -4.96
CA ASP A 76 1.94 -3.18 -6.22
C ASP A 76 1.12 -2.58 -7.36
N ALA A 77 1.82 -1.96 -8.30
CA ALA A 77 1.33 -1.74 -9.65
C ALA A 77 2.33 -2.33 -10.64
N VAL A 78 1.84 -2.88 -11.74
CA VAL A 78 2.71 -3.23 -12.86
C VAL A 78 3.23 -1.92 -13.43
N ASP A 79 4.57 -1.77 -13.51
CA ASP A 79 5.16 -0.56 -14.06
C ASP A 79 4.81 -0.43 -15.56
N PRO A 80 3.97 0.54 -15.94
CA PRO A 80 3.55 0.68 -17.34
C PRO A 80 4.71 1.09 -18.28
N ASP A 81 5.71 1.78 -17.75
CA ASP A 81 6.89 2.17 -18.52
C ASP A 81 7.93 1.04 -18.62
N GLY A 82 7.77 -0.02 -17.85
CA GLY A 82 8.68 -1.15 -17.81
C GLY A 82 10.07 -0.82 -17.25
N ALA A 83 10.23 0.33 -16.58
CA ALA A 83 11.50 0.80 -16.05
C ALA A 83 11.88 0.12 -14.73
N LEU A 84 10.88 -0.32 -13.96
CA LEU A 84 11.06 -1.00 -12.67
C LEU A 84 10.55 -2.43 -12.74
N ASN A 85 11.16 -3.29 -11.94
CA ASN A 85 10.65 -4.65 -11.78
C ASN A 85 9.34 -4.65 -11.00
N SER A 86 8.40 -5.51 -11.40
CA SER A 86 7.21 -5.80 -10.60
C SER A 86 7.36 -7.17 -9.95
N LEU A 87 7.08 -7.26 -8.65
CA LEU A 87 7.03 -8.53 -7.94
C LEU A 87 5.73 -9.28 -8.18
N VAL A 88 4.73 -8.58 -8.69
CA VAL A 88 3.44 -9.14 -9.07
C VAL A 88 3.51 -9.59 -10.50
N GLY A 89 3.33 -10.83 -10.80
CA GLY A 89 3.32 -11.17 -12.20
C GLY A 89 3.50 -12.63 -12.52
N PHE A 90 3.76 -13.39 -11.50
CA PHE A 90 4.01 -14.80 -11.71
C PHE A 90 2.73 -15.64 -11.64
N THR A 91 1.66 -15.08 -11.08
CA THR A 91 0.43 -15.81 -10.80
C THR A 91 -0.61 -15.63 -11.90
N VAL A 92 -0.74 -14.41 -12.43
CA VAL A 92 -1.74 -14.06 -13.44
C VAL A 92 -1.05 -13.45 -14.67
N LYS A 93 -1.45 -13.86 -15.85
CA LYS A 93 -0.79 -13.51 -17.12
C LYS A 93 -0.65 -12.00 -17.36
N GLY A 94 -1.66 -11.22 -17.00
CA GLY A 94 -1.66 -9.77 -17.18
C GLY A 94 -0.76 -9.00 -16.22
N TYR A 95 -0.35 -9.64 -15.13
CA TYR A 95 0.51 -9.01 -14.10
C TYR A 95 1.99 -9.13 -14.49
N LYS A 96 2.37 -8.56 -15.61
CA LYS A 96 3.74 -8.53 -16.10
C LYS A 96 4.21 -7.09 -16.25
N GLN A 97 5.51 -6.89 -16.06
CA GLN A 97 6.16 -5.60 -16.32
C GLN A 97 5.77 -5.07 -17.71
N GLY A 98 5.45 -3.80 -17.81
CA GLY A 98 5.06 -3.14 -19.05
C GLY A 98 3.66 -3.51 -19.57
N THR A 99 2.84 -4.23 -18.81
CA THR A 99 1.47 -4.55 -19.21
C THR A 99 0.62 -3.30 -19.18
N THR A 100 0.01 -2.96 -20.32
CA THR A 100 -0.93 -1.84 -20.48
C THR A 100 -2.17 -2.31 -21.23
N ASN A 101 -3.25 -1.53 -21.17
CA ASN A 101 -4.54 -1.84 -21.78
C ASN A 101 -5.16 -3.18 -21.32
N TYR A 102 -4.80 -3.62 -20.14
CA TYR A 102 -5.41 -4.77 -19.50
C TYR A 102 -6.81 -4.41 -18.98
N THR A 103 -7.75 -5.35 -19.03
CA THR A 103 -9.13 -5.09 -18.61
C THR A 103 -9.55 -5.98 -17.46
N MET A 104 -10.60 -5.58 -16.74
CA MET A 104 -11.18 -6.43 -15.68
C MET A 104 -11.73 -7.76 -16.23
N ASP A 105 -12.24 -7.78 -17.46
CA ASP A 105 -12.70 -9.02 -18.09
C ASP A 105 -11.53 -9.97 -18.37
N GLN A 106 -10.41 -9.43 -18.85
CA GLN A 106 -9.18 -10.22 -19.02
C GLN A 106 -8.65 -10.73 -17.69
N LEU A 107 -8.65 -9.88 -16.66
CA LEU A 107 -8.28 -10.29 -15.30
C LEU A 107 -9.14 -11.44 -14.79
N ASN A 108 -10.47 -11.33 -14.94
CA ASN A 108 -11.39 -12.40 -14.55
C ASN A 108 -11.08 -13.71 -15.27
N ALA A 109 -10.87 -13.65 -16.59
CA ALA A 109 -10.56 -14.82 -17.40
C ALA A 109 -9.21 -15.47 -16.99
N ASP A 110 -8.18 -14.65 -16.74
CA ASP A 110 -6.87 -15.14 -16.33
C ASP A 110 -6.91 -15.77 -14.91
N LEU A 111 -7.70 -15.21 -14.00
CA LEU A 111 -7.92 -15.77 -12.65
C LEU A 111 -8.71 -17.09 -12.71
N ASP A 112 -9.73 -17.19 -13.56
CA ASP A 112 -10.50 -18.44 -13.77
C ASP A 112 -9.63 -19.53 -14.41
N ALA A 113 -8.74 -19.17 -15.34
CA ALA A 113 -7.77 -20.08 -15.90
C ALA A 113 -6.80 -20.60 -14.84
N LYS A 114 -6.34 -19.71 -13.95
CA LYS A 114 -5.45 -20.08 -12.86
C LYS A 114 -6.10 -21.02 -11.86
N ALA A 115 -7.34 -20.74 -11.45
CA ALA A 115 -8.12 -21.66 -10.61
C ALA A 115 -8.25 -23.04 -11.24
N SER A 116 -8.48 -23.10 -12.55
CA SER A 116 -8.59 -24.35 -13.30
C SER A 116 -7.26 -25.12 -13.35
N GLU A 117 -6.14 -24.43 -13.53
CA GLU A 117 -4.80 -25.04 -13.48
C GLU A 117 -4.48 -25.63 -12.11
N GLU A 118 -4.78 -24.90 -11.03
CA GLU A 118 -4.58 -25.37 -9.66
C GLU A 118 -5.40 -26.62 -9.38
N LYS A 119 -6.68 -26.62 -9.75
CA LYS A 119 -7.56 -27.75 -9.61
C LYS A 119 -7.06 -28.99 -10.40
N ALA A 120 -6.58 -28.77 -11.62
CA ALA A 120 -6.05 -29.85 -12.46
C ALA A 120 -4.75 -30.44 -11.88
N SER A 121 -3.95 -29.65 -11.20
CA SER A 121 -2.69 -30.09 -10.52
C SER A 121 -2.91 -30.67 -9.12
N GLY A 122 -4.15 -30.71 -8.62
CA GLY A 122 -4.49 -31.21 -7.30
C GLY A 122 -4.04 -30.28 -6.15
N VAL A 123 -3.68 -29.05 -6.47
CA VAL A 123 -3.41 -28.01 -5.47
C VAL A 123 -4.74 -27.52 -4.92
N VAL A 124 -4.84 -27.36 -3.60
CA VAL A 124 -6.03 -26.73 -2.99
C VAL A 124 -6.07 -25.27 -3.46
N GLY A 125 -7.17 -24.90 -4.14
CA GLY A 125 -7.27 -23.68 -4.91
C GLY A 125 -7.13 -22.43 -4.07
N THR A 126 -6.16 -21.61 -4.41
CA THR A 126 -6.02 -20.26 -3.90
C THR A 126 -7.06 -19.35 -4.53
N PHE A 127 -7.52 -19.68 -5.77
CA PHE A 127 -8.38 -18.85 -6.59
C PHE A 127 -9.84 -19.34 -6.69
N ASP A 128 -10.27 -20.27 -5.82
CA ASP A 128 -11.62 -20.86 -5.89
C ASP A 128 -12.73 -19.93 -5.38
N ASN A 129 -12.45 -19.05 -4.39
CA ASN A 129 -13.45 -18.24 -3.69
C ASN A 129 -13.26 -16.74 -3.96
N LYS A 130 -13.42 -16.34 -5.22
CA LYS A 130 -13.33 -14.92 -5.57
C LYS A 130 -14.58 -14.14 -5.16
N THR A 131 -14.35 -12.96 -4.59
CA THR A 131 -15.38 -11.97 -4.26
C THR A 131 -15.02 -10.63 -4.87
N SER A 132 -16.04 -9.82 -5.19
CA SER A 132 -15.80 -8.45 -5.67
C SER A 132 -15.88 -7.49 -4.50
N VAL A 133 -14.91 -6.61 -4.38
CA VAL A 133 -14.87 -5.56 -3.35
C VAL A 133 -14.43 -4.23 -3.96
N LYS A 134 -14.84 -3.13 -3.37
CA LYS A 134 -14.36 -1.79 -3.74
C LYS A 134 -13.50 -1.24 -2.61
N LEU A 135 -12.28 -0.79 -2.93
CA LEU A 135 -11.39 -0.10 -2.01
C LEU A 135 -11.05 1.27 -2.61
N GLY A 136 -11.42 2.34 -1.92
CA GLY A 136 -11.35 3.68 -2.48
C GLY A 136 -12.18 3.78 -3.77
N GLU A 137 -11.55 4.14 -4.87
CA GLU A 137 -12.20 4.27 -6.18
C GLU A 137 -12.03 3.03 -7.08
N VAL A 138 -11.29 2.01 -6.64
CA VAL A 138 -10.91 0.85 -7.45
C VAL A 138 -11.75 -0.37 -7.09
N ASP A 139 -12.24 -1.06 -8.11
CA ASP A 139 -12.88 -2.36 -7.98
C ASP A 139 -11.83 -3.47 -8.04
N TYR A 140 -11.90 -4.40 -7.08
CA TYR A 140 -10.98 -5.53 -6.96
C TYR A 140 -11.73 -6.86 -6.94
N ILE A 141 -11.03 -7.90 -7.39
CA ILE A 141 -11.35 -9.28 -7.10
C ILE A 141 -10.51 -9.70 -5.91
N LYS A 142 -11.16 -10.10 -4.82
CA LYS A 142 -10.54 -10.50 -3.56
C LYS A 142 -10.56 -12.00 -3.40
N PHE A 143 -9.48 -12.54 -2.86
CA PHE A 143 -9.36 -13.91 -2.38
C PHE A 143 -8.98 -13.92 -0.91
N ASP A 144 -9.60 -14.83 -0.15
CA ASP A 144 -9.20 -15.17 1.21
C ASP A 144 -8.32 -16.43 1.15
N LEU A 145 -7.15 -16.35 1.76
CA LEU A 145 -6.17 -17.45 1.70
C LEU A 145 -5.32 -17.50 2.97
N THR A 146 -4.42 -18.48 3.04
CA THR A 146 -3.44 -18.61 4.12
C THR A 146 -2.04 -18.57 3.51
N ARG A 147 -1.17 -17.68 4.01
CA ARG A 147 0.26 -17.62 3.66
C ARG A 147 1.11 -18.01 4.87
N ASN A 148 1.91 -19.07 4.74
CA ASN A 148 2.77 -19.57 5.83
C ASN A 148 2.03 -19.80 7.15
N GLY A 149 0.77 -20.28 7.08
CA GLY A 149 -0.07 -20.52 8.26
C GLY A 149 -0.72 -19.25 8.85
N VAL A 150 -0.62 -18.12 8.18
CA VAL A 150 -1.23 -16.84 8.59
C VAL A 150 -2.31 -16.45 7.60
N ASP A 151 -3.45 -15.99 8.11
CA ASP A 151 -4.55 -15.53 7.28
C ASP A 151 -4.12 -14.33 6.43
N ALA A 152 -4.50 -14.38 5.16
CA ALA A 152 -4.15 -13.36 4.19
C ALA A 152 -5.32 -13.05 3.24
N ASN A 153 -5.32 -11.84 2.71
CA ASN A 153 -6.20 -11.44 1.60
C ASN A 153 -5.35 -10.97 0.42
N GLU A 154 -5.73 -11.37 -0.76
CA GLU A 154 -5.19 -10.86 -2.01
C GLU A 154 -6.28 -10.13 -2.79
N TYR A 155 -5.90 -9.00 -3.37
CA TYR A 155 -6.79 -8.14 -4.14
C TYR A 155 -6.14 -7.89 -5.51
N TYR A 156 -6.86 -8.21 -6.56
CA TYR A 156 -6.45 -8.03 -7.94
C TYR A 156 -7.36 -7.01 -8.61
N GLY A 157 -6.80 -5.96 -9.18
CA GLY A 157 -7.53 -4.89 -9.82
C GLY A 157 -6.88 -4.41 -11.11
N VAL A 158 -7.57 -3.52 -11.80
CA VAL A 158 -7.07 -2.82 -12.99
C VAL A 158 -7.43 -1.36 -12.89
N VAL A 159 -6.43 -0.49 -13.06
CA VAL A 159 -6.59 0.95 -13.08
C VAL A 159 -6.00 1.50 -14.38
N ASP A 160 -6.81 2.18 -15.18
CA ASP A 160 -6.39 2.76 -16.47
C ASP A 160 -5.60 1.78 -17.37
N GLY A 161 -6.04 0.51 -17.41
CA GLY A 161 -5.40 -0.53 -18.20
C GLY A 161 -4.16 -1.16 -17.59
N THR A 162 -3.80 -0.78 -16.38
CA THR A 162 -2.65 -1.29 -15.65
C THR A 162 -3.08 -2.18 -14.50
N PRO A 163 -2.57 -3.41 -14.41
CA PRO A 163 -2.82 -4.29 -13.28
C PRO A 163 -2.29 -3.72 -11.98
N VAL A 164 -3.10 -3.79 -10.92
CA VAL A 164 -2.75 -3.40 -9.56
C VAL A 164 -3.08 -4.52 -8.60
N TYR A 165 -2.29 -4.62 -7.53
CA TYR A 165 -2.37 -5.74 -6.60
C TYR A 165 -2.16 -5.29 -5.17
N ILE A 166 -2.87 -5.93 -4.24
CA ILE A 166 -2.66 -5.74 -2.81
C ILE A 166 -2.64 -7.11 -2.14
N THR A 167 -1.69 -7.31 -1.25
CA THR A 167 -1.67 -8.43 -0.31
C THR A 167 -1.72 -7.90 1.11
N VAL A 168 -2.59 -8.47 1.94
CA VAL A 168 -2.67 -8.22 3.38
C VAL A 168 -2.40 -9.53 4.09
N VAL A 169 -1.35 -9.62 4.88
CA VAL A 169 -0.97 -10.83 5.63
C VAL A 169 -0.98 -10.53 7.11
N GLY A 170 -1.69 -11.35 7.91
CA GLY A 170 -1.73 -11.26 9.36
C GLY A 170 -2.38 -9.99 9.93
N LEU A 171 -2.86 -9.10 9.07
CA LEU A 171 -3.44 -7.81 9.44
C LEU A 171 -4.92 -7.68 9.08
N ILE A 172 -5.56 -8.77 8.67
CA ILE A 172 -6.98 -8.79 8.38
C ILE A 172 -7.73 -8.38 9.65
N ASP A 173 -8.71 -7.48 9.51
CA ASP A 173 -9.55 -6.96 10.62
C ASP A 173 -8.79 -6.19 11.72
N LYS A 174 -7.53 -5.82 11.52
CA LYS A 174 -6.82 -4.94 12.44
C LYS A 174 -7.26 -3.49 12.28
N ASP A 175 -7.27 -2.77 13.39
CA ASP A 175 -7.63 -1.37 13.42
C ASP A 175 -6.78 -0.55 12.44
N GLY A 176 -7.43 0.32 11.68
CA GLY A 176 -6.80 1.22 10.72
C GLY A 176 -6.48 0.61 9.35
N VAL A 177 -6.46 -0.73 9.20
CA VAL A 177 -6.14 -1.40 7.92
C VAL A 177 -7.15 -1.01 6.83
N SER A 178 -8.45 -1.09 7.12
CA SER A 178 -9.48 -0.67 6.17
C SER A 178 -9.33 0.78 5.73
N GLY A 179 -8.98 1.69 6.64
CA GLY A 179 -8.71 3.09 6.33
C GLY A 179 -7.51 3.27 5.39
N MET A 180 -6.43 2.52 5.62
CA MET A 180 -5.27 2.52 4.73
C MET A 180 -5.61 2.01 3.34
N LEU A 181 -6.29 0.87 3.23
CA LEU A 181 -6.69 0.29 1.95
C LEU A 181 -7.58 1.24 1.14
N ASN A 182 -8.51 1.94 1.81
CA ASN A 182 -9.36 2.95 1.17
C ASN A 182 -8.63 4.26 0.82
N SER A 183 -7.44 4.49 1.35
CA SER A 183 -6.61 5.67 1.05
C SER A 183 -5.65 5.45 -0.13
N ILE A 184 -5.64 4.25 -0.71
CA ILE A 184 -4.76 3.94 -1.84
C ILE A 184 -5.26 4.70 -3.08
N GLU A 185 -4.34 5.43 -3.70
CA GLU A 185 -4.55 6.14 -4.95
C GLU A 185 -3.52 5.67 -5.99
N TYR A 186 -3.96 5.53 -7.23
CA TYR A 186 -3.08 5.22 -8.35
C TYR A 186 -3.06 6.39 -9.34
N LYS A 187 -1.86 6.80 -9.75
CA LYS A 187 -1.61 7.87 -10.74
C LYS A 187 -0.90 7.28 -11.95
N ILE A 188 -1.63 6.46 -12.69
CA ILE A 188 -1.11 5.79 -13.89
C ILE A 188 -1.09 6.79 -15.03
N LYS A 189 0.07 6.94 -15.64
CA LYS A 189 0.22 7.77 -16.84
C LYS A 189 -0.36 7.02 -18.03
N LYS A 190 -1.22 7.70 -18.76
CA LYS A 190 -1.72 7.22 -20.06
C LYS A 190 -0.72 7.50 -21.15
#